data_e69170b0e7182c785dd30c9ccb99e4c7
#
_entry.id   e69170b0e7182c785dd30c9ccb99e4c7
#
_cell.length_a   1.000
_cell.length_b   1.000
_cell.length_c   1.000
_cell.angle_alpha   90.00
_cell.angle_beta   90.00
_cell.angle_gamma   90.00
#
_symmetry.space_group_name_H-M   'P 1'
#
loop_
_entity.id
_entity.type
_entity.pdbx_description
1 polymer ?
#
loop_
_entity_poly.entity_id
_entity_poly.type
_entity_poly.pdbx_seq_one_letter_code
_entity_poly.pdbx_strand_id
1 'polypeptide(L)'
;SSALNASRTDYDLFDLPEISLGDAQTATNSGSSGKSAYAAYVGRLNYAYANKYLAEASFRYDGSYKFAKGHRWGFFPSVSLGWVMSEEDFFKDALPKIDYFKLRGSFGILGSDNVSAFLYRKSYSYTNNGVVFGSTPNTQGTLSNTVAYPNERLTWEKTKSYNLGFDLSAW
;
A
#
# COMPACT_ATOMS: atom_id res chain seq x y z
N SER A 1 1.40 10.84 -12.03
CA SER A 1 2.70 11.34 -12.51
C SER A 1 2.88 11.03 -13.99
N SER A 2 3.48 11.93 -14.73
CA SER A 2 3.87 11.74 -16.12
C SER A 2 5.30 12.23 -16.30
N ALA A 3 6.09 11.52 -17.09
CA ALA A 3 7.44 11.90 -17.46
C ALA A 3 7.59 11.80 -18.97
N LEU A 4 8.23 12.80 -19.56
CA LEU A 4 8.61 12.84 -20.96
C LEU A 4 10.11 13.12 -21.01
N ASN A 5 10.84 12.28 -21.73
CA ASN A 5 12.27 12.43 -21.94
C ASN A 5 12.55 12.48 -23.45
N ALA A 6 13.42 13.38 -23.86
CA ALA A 6 13.95 13.42 -25.19
C ALA A 6 15.46 13.64 -25.12
N SER A 7 16.23 12.97 -25.96
CA SER A 7 17.67 13.16 -26.04
C SER A 7 18.17 13.02 -27.45
N ARG A 8 19.26 13.69 -27.75
CA ARG A 8 20.08 13.54 -28.96
C ARG A 8 21.53 13.49 -28.54
N THR A 9 22.36 12.84 -29.29
CA THR A 9 23.83 12.79 -29.12
C THR A 9 24.49 13.42 -30.32
N ASP A 10 25.84 13.46 -30.33
CA ASP A 10 26.66 13.96 -31.42
C ASP A 10 26.46 15.48 -31.72
N TYR A 11 26.84 16.29 -30.72
CA TYR A 11 26.88 17.75 -30.82
C TYR A 11 28.24 18.20 -31.35
N ASP A 12 28.52 17.88 -32.61
CA ASP A 12 29.88 18.03 -33.16
C ASP A 12 30.37 19.46 -33.34
N LEU A 13 29.56 20.48 -33.20
CA LEU A 13 29.90 21.85 -33.63
C LEU A 13 29.69 22.96 -32.60
N PHE A 14 29.05 22.70 -31.45
CA PHE A 14 28.75 23.79 -30.50
C PHE A 14 28.78 23.35 -29.05
N ASP A 15 29.40 24.11 -28.20
CA ASP A 15 29.38 23.98 -26.73
C ASP A 15 28.00 24.25 -26.09
N LEU A 16 26.93 24.28 -26.89
CA LEU A 16 25.57 24.54 -26.44
C LEU A 16 24.76 23.25 -26.43
N PRO A 17 24.38 22.74 -25.25
CA PRO A 17 23.63 21.48 -25.11
C PRO A 17 22.12 21.66 -25.39
N GLU A 18 21.77 22.19 -26.55
CA GLU A 18 20.36 22.28 -26.96
C GLU A 18 19.96 21.07 -27.78
N ILE A 19 18.85 20.41 -27.39
CA ILE A 19 18.33 19.18 -28.03
C ILE A 19 18.13 19.37 -29.54
N SER A 20 17.81 20.58 -29.99
CA SER A 20 17.59 20.91 -31.40
C SER A 20 18.86 20.88 -32.26
N LEU A 21 20.04 20.97 -31.65
CA LEU A 21 21.34 21.05 -32.36
C LEU A 21 22.02 19.66 -32.51
N GLY A 22 21.57 18.65 -31.78
CA GLY A 22 22.09 17.27 -31.91
C GLY A 22 21.64 16.58 -33.21
N ASP A 23 22.36 15.53 -33.60
CA ASP A 23 22.03 14.75 -34.78
C ASP A 23 20.58 14.19 -34.70
N ALA A 24 19.81 14.43 -35.75
CA ALA A 24 18.44 13.96 -35.87
C ALA A 24 18.33 12.43 -35.93
N GLN A 25 19.38 11.75 -36.40
CA GLN A 25 19.38 10.28 -36.46
C GLN A 25 19.55 9.61 -35.10
N THR A 26 20.14 10.32 -34.15
CA THR A 26 20.32 9.84 -32.76
C THR A 26 19.16 10.27 -31.84
N ALA A 27 18.11 10.89 -32.37
CA ALA A 27 16.98 11.35 -31.60
C ALA A 27 16.25 10.18 -30.93
N THR A 28 16.16 10.22 -29.61
CA THR A 28 15.36 9.27 -28.83
C THR A 28 14.33 10.01 -28.00
N ASN A 29 13.16 9.44 -27.89
CA ASN A 29 12.13 9.92 -27.00
C ASN A 29 11.53 8.78 -26.19
N SER A 30 11.18 9.05 -24.97
CA SER A 30 10.47 8.13 -24.10
C SER A 30 9.51 8.90 -23.22
N GLY A 31 8.42 8.27 -22.86
CA GLY A 31 7.46 8.85 -21.96
C GLY A 31 6.73 7.78 -21.15
N SER A 32 6.41 8.12 -19.92
CA SER A 32 5.59 7.27 -19.07
C SER A 32 4.57 8.10 -18.31
N SER A 33 3.40 7.57 -18.13
CA SER A 33 2.37 8.16 -17.27
C SER A 33 1.78 7.14 -16.32
N GLY A 34 1.59 7.52 -15.07
CA GLY A 34 0.99 6.67 -14.05
C GLY A 34 -0.14 7.40 -13.34
N LYS A 35 -1.24 6.71 -13.11
CA LYS A 35 -2.37 7.19 -12.30
C LYS A 35 -2.52 6.27 -11.09
N SER A 36 -2.69 6.86 -9.90
CA SER A 36 -3.00 6.15 -8.67
C SER A 36 -4.29 6.70 -8.08
N ALA A 37 -5.09 5.85 -7.49
CA ALA A 37 -6.32 6.23 -6.82
C ALA A 37 -6.52 5.38 -5.56
N TYR A 38 -6.78 6.04 -4.44
CA TYR A 38 -7.11 5.43 -3.16
C TYR A 38 -8.38 6.07 -2.63
N ALA A 39 -9.18 5.29 -1.96
CA ALA A 39 -10.34 5.78 -1.22
C ALA A 39 -10.43 5.06 0.11
N ALA A 40 -10.81 5.77 1.16
CA ALA A 40 -10.94 5.20 2.49
C ALA A 40 -12.16 5.76 3.21
N TYR A 41 -12.89 4.88 3.88
CA TYR A 41 -13.91 5.24 4.86
C TYR A 41 -13.43 4.82 6.24
N VAL A 42 -13.52 5.73 7.21
CA VAL A 42 -13.05 5.50 8.57
C VAL A 42 -14.16 5.86 9.53
N GLY A 43 -14.40 5.00 10.52
CA GLY A 43 -15.32 5.26 11.61
C GLY A 43 -14.72 4.83 12.95
N ARG A 44 -15.05 5.56 14.02
CA ARG A 44 -14.64 5.25 15.39
C ARG A 44 -15.78 5.56 16.34
N LEU A 45 -16.00 4.68 17.30
CA LEU A 45 -16.92 4.81 18.40
C LEU A 45 -16.19 4.56 19.70
N ASN A 46 -16.32 5.49 20.65
CA ASN A 46 -15.78 5.37 22.00
C ASN A 46 -16.95 5.35 22.98
N TYR A 47 -16.89 4.47 23.95
CA TYR A 47 -17.86 4.35 25.03
C TYR A 47 -17.14 4.22 26.36
N ALA A 48 -17.57 5.01 27.34
CA ALA A 48 -17.10 4.95 28.71
C ALA A 48 -18.29 4.87 29.65
N TYR A 49 -18.27 3.89 30.54
CA TYR A 49 -19.30 3.71 31.56
C TYR A 49 -18.69 3.83 32.95
N ALA A 50 -19.23 4.74 33.74
CA ALA A 50 -18.84 5.02 35.11
C ALA A 50 -17.33 5.26 35.33
N ASN A 51 -16.59 5.66 34.28
CA ASN A 51 -15.14 5.74 34.27
C ASN A 51 -14.41 4.42 34.59
N LYS A 52 -15.12 3.32 34.69
CA LYS A 52 -14.62 1.99 35.03
C LYS A 52 -14.42 1.15 33.77
N TYR A 53 -15.40 1.16 32.87
CA TYR A 53 -15.40 0.34 31.66
C TYR A 53 -15.25 1.22 30.43
N LEU A 54 -14.20 0.94 29.66
CA LEU A 54 -13.88 1.67 28.44
C LEU A 54 -13.96 0.72 27.25
N ALA A 55 -14.65 1.13 26.21
CA ALA A 55 -14.71 0.36 24.95
C ALA A 55 -14.50 1.30 23.78
N GLU A 56 -13.68 0.85 22.85
CA GLU A 56 -13.49 1.52 21.56
C GLU A 56 -13.69 0.52 20.46
N ALA A 57 -14.46 0.90 19.44
CA ALA A 57 -14.57 0.17 18.20
C ALA A 57 -14.23 1.11 17.05
N SER A 58 -13.37 0.68 16.16
CA SER A 58 -13.06 1.41 14.94
C SER A 58 -12.99 0.51 13.73
N PHE A 59 -13.18 1.10 12.56
CA PHE A 59 -13.01 0.38 11.30
C PHE A 59 -12.43 1.29 10.24
N ARG A 60 -11.73 0.66 9.30
CA ARG A 60 -11.33 1.26 8.03
C ARG A 60 -11.83 0.37 6.89
N TYR A 61 -12.36 0.99 5.88
CA TYR A 61 -12.76 0.35 4.63
C TYR A 61 -12.00 1.02 3.49
N ASP A 62 -10.89 0.41 3.10
CA ASP A 62 -9.91 0.98 2.19
C ASP A 62 -10.01 0.34 0.80
N GLY A 63 -9.96 1.17 -0.23
CA GLY A 63 -9.93 0.76 -1.64
C GLY A 63 -8.62 1.14 -2.31
N SER A 64 -7.98 0.17 -2.98
CA SER A 64 -6.73 0.36 -3.72
C SER A 64 -6.91 0.03 -5.20
N TYR A 65 -6.36 0.88 -6.07
CA TYR A 65 -6.34 0.67 -7.52
C TYR A 65 -5.44 -0.50 -7.98
N LYS A 66 -4.55 -0.96 -7.10
CA LYS A 66 -3.58 -2.02 -7.39
C LYS A 66 -4.22 -3.38 -7.64
N PHE A 67 -5.44 -3.59 -7.15
CA PHE A 67 -6.17 -4.84 -7.22
C PHE A 67 -7.23 -4.87 -8.32
N ALA A 68 -7.60 -6.07 -8.77
CA ALA A 68 -8.65 -6.28 -9.76
C ALA A 68 -10.03 -5.82 -9.26
N LYS A 69 -10.96 -5.57 -10.18
CA LYS A 69 -12.37 -5.31 -9.82
C LYS A 69 -12.90 -6.46 -8.94
N GLY A 70 -13.57 -6.13 -7.84
CA GLY A 70 -14.07 -7.11 -6.86
C GLY A 70 -13.12 -7.43 -5.71
N HIS A 71 -11.80 -7.13 -5.84
CA HIS A 71 -10.79 -7.38 -4.80
C HIS A 71 -10.14 -6.08 -4.29
N ARG A 72 -10.62 -4.92 -4.72
CA ARG A 72 -10.04 -3.61 -4.41
C ARG A 72 -10.26 -3.16 -2.99
N TRP A 73 -11.36 -3.59 -2.36
CA TRP A 73 -11.79 -3.10 -1.08
C TRP A 73 -11.42 -4.08 0.03
N GLY A 74 -10.81 -3.55 1.10
CA GLY A 74 -10.50 -4.27 2.32
C GLY A 74 -11.21 -3.67 3.53
N PHE A 75 -11.75 -4.52 4.40
CA PHE A 75 -12.34 -4.12 5.67
C PHE A 75 -11.42 -4.49 6.83
N PHE A 76 -11.08 -3.51 7.66
CA PHE A 76 -10.09 -3.58 8.73
C PHE A 76 -10.69 -3.05 10.04
N PRO A 77 -11.39 -3.91 10.80
CA PRO A 77 -11.95 -3.54 12.09
C PRO A 77 -10.90 -3.63 13.19
N SER A 78 -11.09 -2.83 14.24
CA SER A 78 -10.41 -3.00 15.51
C SER A 78 -11.32 -2.71 16.68
N VAL A 79 -11.08 -3.41 17.80
CA VAL A 79 -11.81 -3.26 19.05
C VAL A 79 -10.80 -3.22 20.18
N SER A 80 -11.00 -2.32 21.12
CA SER A 80 -10.26 -2.28 22.38
C SER A 80 -11.18 -2.17 23.56
N LEU A 81 -10.81 -2.84 24.63
CA LEU A 81 -11.52 -2.82 25.93
C LEU A 81 -10.53 -2.42 27.02
N GLY A 82 -10.99 -1.61 27.93
CA GLY A 82 -10.26 -1.21 29.13
C GLY A 82 -11.14 -1.32 30.36
N TRP A 83 -10.57 -1.86 31.44
CA TRP A 83 -11.22 -1.92 32.74
C TRP A 83 -10.33 -1.28 33.80
N VAL A 84 -10.83 -0.17 34.36
CA VAL A 84 -10.18 0.55 35.44
C VAL A 84 -10.58 -0.11 36.75
N MET A 85 -9.82 -1.14 37.15
CA MET A 85 -10.13 -1.92 38.35
C MET A 85 -9.97 -1.11 39.64
N SER A 86 -9.09 -0.11 39.64
CA SER A 86 -8.90 0.78 40.80
C SER A 86 -10.15 1.61 41.16
N GLU A 87 -11.12 1.73 40.25
CA GLU A 87 -12.38 2.39 40.54
C GLU A 87 -13.45 1.46 41.17
N GLU A 88 -13.15 0.16 41.25
CA GLU A 88 -14.05 -0.82 41.86
C GLU A 88 -13.88 -0.80 43.40
N ASP A 89 -14.98 -0.92 44.13
CA ASP A 89 -14.98 -0.87 45.60
C ASP A 89 -14.18 -2.03 46.20
N PHE A 90 -14.33 -3.22 45.64
CA PHE A 90 -13.57 -4.40 46.08
C PHE A 90 -12.05 -4.23 45.95
N PHE A 91 -11.61 -3.49 44.93
CA PHE A 91 -10.20 -3.27 44.68
C PHE A 91 -9.62 -2.22 45.64
N LYS A 92 -10.36 -1.13 45.91
CA LYS A 92 -9.97 -0.09 46.86
C LYS A 92 -9.82 -0.63 48.29
N ASP A 93 -10.72 -1.54 48.67
CA ASP A 93 -10.69 -2.19 49.98
C ASP A 93 -9.54 -3.19 50.14
N ALA A 94 -9.22 -3.93 49.06
CA ALA A 94 -8.20 -4.95 49.09
C ALA A 94 -6.78 -4.40 48.97
N LEU A 95 -6.59 -3.33 48.20
CA LEU A 95 -5.25 -2.83 47.81
C LEU A 95 -5.17 -1.28 47.94
N PRO A 96 -5.24 -0.72 49.17
CA PRO A 96 -5.31 0.75 49.37
C PRO A 96 -4.02 1.49 48.97
N LYS A 97 -2.93 0.78 48.68
CA LYS A 97 -1.65 1.37 48.23
C LYS A 97 -1.51 1.50 46.72
N ILE A 98 -2.49 1.00 45.97
CA ILE A 98 -2.51 1.09 44.51
C ILE A 98 -3.49 2.18 44.12
N ASP A 99 -2.97 3.28 43.62
CA ASP A 99 -3.80 4.44 43.22
C ASP A 99 -4.50 4.20 41.90
N TYR A 100 -3.86 3.51 40.99
CA TYR A 100 -4.41 3.26 39.67
C TYR A 100 -4.02 1.89 39.14
N PHE A 101 -5.03 1.12 38.75
CA PHE A 101 -4.84 -0.14 38.04
C PHE A 101 -5.88 -0.30 36.94
N LYS A 102 -5.38 -0.46 35.70
CA LYS A 102 -6.20 -0.64 34.51
C LYS A 102 -5.72 -1.83 33.70
N LEU A 103 -6.65 -2.72 33.37
CA LEU A 103 -6.43 -3.77 32.37
C LEU A 103 -6.90 -3.28 31.01
N ARG A 104 -6.18 -3.64 29.98
CA ARG A 104 -6.55 -3.32 28.60
C ARG A 104 -6.30 -4.50 27.67
N GLY A 105 -7.23 -4.70 26.74
CA GLY A 105 -7.09 -5.68 25.68
C GLY A 105 -7.52 -5.09 24.36
N SER A 106 -6.85 -5.43 23.28
CA SER A 106 -7.26 -5.01 21.94
C SER A 106 -7.06 -6.11 20.90
N PHE A 107 -7.94 -6.08 19.92
CA PHE A 107 -7.87 -6.90 18.73
C PHE A 107 -8.04 -5.99 17.51
N GLY A 108 -7.24 -6.21 16.48
CA GLY A 108 -7.35 -5.45 15.24
C GLY A 108 -6.90 -6.26 14.04
N ILE A 109 -7.46 -5.92 12.89
CA ILE A 109 -7.03 -6.41 11.59
C ILE A 109 -6.44 -5.24 10.82
N LEU A 110 -5.19 -5.39 10.39
CA LEU A 110 -4.47 -4.42 9.57
C LEU A 110 -4.40 -4.93 8.14
N GLY A 111 -4.57 -4.03 7.19
CA GLY A 111 -4.43 -4.31 5.76
C GLY A 111 -3.17 -3.67 5.19
N SER A 112 -2.48 -4.40 4.31
CA SER A 112 -1.38 -3.87 3.52
C SER A 112 -1.63 -4.11 2.04
N ASP A 113 -1.40 -3.09 1.20
CA ASP A 113 -1.40 -3.16 -0.25
C ASP A 113 0.02 -3.04 -0.83
N ASN A 114 1.03 -3.49 -0.07
CA ASN A 114 2.43 -3.44 -0.48
C ASN A 114 2.74 -4.44 -1.60
N VAL A 115 2.10 -4.25 -2.73
CA VAL A 115 2.29 -5.04 -3.95
C VAL A 115 2.47 -4.12 -5.16
N SER A 116 3.09 -4.63 -6.20
CA SER A 116 3.19 -3.91 -7.47
C SER A 116 1.80 -3.72 -8.09
N ALA A 117 1.60 -2.57 -8.72
CA ALA A 117 0.33 -2.28 -9.36
C ALA A 117 0.10 -3.18 -10.59
N PHE A 118 -1.17 -3.52 -10.83
CA PHE A 118 -1.63 -4.20 -12.03
C PHE A 118 -1.10 -5.64 -12.24
N LEU A 119 -0.63 -6.34 -11.20
CA LEU A 119 -0.22 -7.74 -11.29
C LEU A 119 -1.32 -8.70 -11.76
N TYR A 120 -2.56 -8.26 -11.79
CA TYR A 120 -3.70 -9.00 -12.33
C TYR A 120 -3.85 -8.89 -13.84
N ARG A 121 -3.03 -8.05 -14.52
CA ARG A 121 -3.08 -7.86 -15.96
C ARG A 121 -1.97 -8.66 -16.65
N LYS A 122 -2.28 -9.20 -17.82
CA LYS A 122 -1.25 -9.68 -18.74
C LYS A 122 -0.50 -8.46 -19.28
N SER A 123 0.81 -8.47 -19.19
CA SER A 123 1.64 -7.45 -19.82
C SER A 123 2.52 -8.09 -20.89
N TYR A 124 2.71 -7.36 -21.95
CA TYR A 124 3.52 -7.77 -23.08
C TYR A 124 4.61 -6.74 -23.31
N SER A 125 5.81 -7.18 -23.56
CA SER A 125 6.89 -6.32 -24.04
C SER A 125 7.16 -6.60 -25.50
N TYR A 126 7.41 -5.55 -26.23
CA TYR A 126 7.90 -5.62 -27.58
C TYR A 126 9.42 -5.62 -27.54
N THR A 127 10.05 -6.64 -28.14
CA THR A 127 11.50 -6.72 -28.24
C THR A 127 11.90 -6.71 -29.70
N ASN A 128 12.97 -5.97 -30.04
CA ASN A 128 13.51 -5.96 -31.40
C ASN A 128 14.33 -7.20 -31.74
N ASN A 129 14.51 -8.13 -30.77
CA ASN A 129 15.19 -9.40 -30.97
C ASN A 129 14.19 -10.45 -31.48
N GLY A 130 13.73 -10.28 -32.69
CA GLY A 130 12.75 -11.15 -33.30
C GLY A 130 13.35 -12.19 -34.23
N VAL A 131 12.50 -12.93 -34.91
CA VAL A 131 12.85 -13.94 -35.90
C VAL A 131 13.24 -13.25 -37.20
N VAL A 132 14.34 -13.67 -37.78
CA VAL A 132 14.80 -13.19 -39.10
C VAL A 132 14.04 -13.94 -40.19
N PHE A 133 13.34 -13.22 -41.03
CA PHE A 133 12.62 -13.77 -42.19
C PHE A 133 13.29 -13.29 -43.48
N GLY A 134 13.51 -14.23 -44.41
CA GLY A 134 14.03 -13.95 -45.76
C GLY A 134 15.55 -13.95 -45.86
N SER A 135 16.05 -13.72 -47.05
CA SER A 135 17.49 -13.70 -47.37
C SER A 135 18.17 -12.36 -47.00
N THR A 136 17.42 -11.31 -46.79
CA THR A 136 17.89 -10.06 -46.19
C THR A 136 17.47 -10.04 -44.72
N PRO A 137 18.43 -9.87 -43.78
CA PRO A 137 18.12 -9.85 -42.34
C PRO A 137 17.18 -8.70 -41.99
N ASN A 138 15.90 -8.98 -41.95
CA ASN A 138 14.91 -8.05 -41.40
C ASN A 138 14.42 -8.63 -40.08
N THR A 139 14.89 -8.06 -38.98
CA THR A 139 14.49 -8.44 -37.65
C THR A 139 13.09 -7.87 -37.37
N GLN A 140 12.12 -8.75 -37.39
CA GLN A 140 10.76 -8.41 -36.91
C GLN A 140 10.74 -8.50 -35.40
N GLY A 141 10.29 -7.43 -34.75
CA GLY A 141 10.10 -7.45 -33.34
C GLY A 141 9.03 -8.45 -32.88
N THR A 142 9.30 -9.14 -31.80
CA THR A 142 8.40 -10.13 -31.23
C THR A 142 7.73 -9.61 -29.96
N LEU A 143 6.47 -9.94 -29.80
CA LEU A 143 5.73 -9.72 -28.58
C LEU A 143 5.99 -10.86 -27.60
N SER A 144 6.58 -10.57 -26.45
CA SER A 144 6.77 -11.57 -25.39
C SER A 144 5.95 -11.21 -24.16
N ASN A 145 5.43 -12.22 -23.49
CA ASN A 145 4.80 -12.04 -22.18
C ASN A 145 5.90 -11.86 -21.13
N THR A 146 5.95 -10.68 -20.51
CA THR A 146 7.00 -10.32 -19.55
C THR A 146 6.66 -10.63 -18.11
N VAL A 147 5.43 -10.98 -17.82
CA VAL A 147 4.99 -11.20 -16.44
C VAL A 147 4.63 -12.67 -16.25
N ALA A 148 5.12 -13.23 -15.16
CA ALA A 148 4.55 -14.43 -14.58
C ALA A 148 3.02 -14.31 -14.51
N TYR A 149 2.33 -15.42 -14.56
CA TYR A 149 0.88 -15.53 -14.64
C TYR A 149 0.12 -14.42 -13.91
N PRO A 150 -0.83 -13.74 -14.57
CA PRO A 150 -1.63 -12.69 -13.94
C PRO A 150 -2.43 -13.26 -12.78
N ASN A 151 -2.37 -12.61 -11.63
CA ASN A 151 -3.11 -13.03 -10.43
C ASN A 151 -4.34 -12.14 -10.21
N GLU A 152 -5.47 -12.55 -10.77
CA GLU A 152 -6.74 -11.83 -10.63
C GLU A 152 -7.33 -11.89 -9.22
N ARG A 153 -6.88 -12.85 -8.39
CA ARG A 153 -7.34 -13.04 -7.01
C ARG A 153 -6.52 -12.27 -5.99
N LEU A 154 -5.52 -11.52 -6.45
CA LEU A 154 -4.68 -10.72 -5.56
C LEU A 154 -5.53 -9.68 -4.81
N THR A 155 -5.42 -9.69 -3.50
CA THR A 155 -6.12 -8.78 -2.61
C THR A 155 -5.21 -8.33 -1.47
N TRP A 156 -5.76 -7.56 -0.54
CA TRP A 156 -5.09 -7.07 0.65
C TRP A 156 -4.45 -8.19 1.48
N GLU A 157 -3.20 -7.98 1.87
CA GLU A 157 -2.58 -8.75 2.94
C GLU A 157 -3.21 -8.34 4.27
N LYS A 158 -3.57 -9.31 5.09
CA LYS A 158 -4.26 -9.07 6.38
C LYS A 158 -3.43 -9.60 7.52
N THR A 159 -3.07 -8.71 8.44
CA THR A 159 -2.39 -9.06 9.69
C THR A 159 -3.37 -8.92 10.84
N LYS A 160 -3.50 -9.97 11.65
CA LYS A 160 -4.28 -9.95 12.88
C LYS A 160 -3.36 -9.62 14.05
N SER A 161 -3.75 -8.64 14.86
CA SER A 161 -3.00 -8.21 16.04
C SER A 161 -3.84 -8.37 17.29
N TYR A 162 -3.25 -8.94 18.32
CA TYR A 162 -3.83 -9.09 19.65
C TYR A 162 -2.88 -8.45 20.65
N ASN A 163 -3.40 -7.56 21.50
CA ASN A 163 -2.60 -6.92 22.53
C ASN A 163 -3.32 -7.05 23.86
N LEU A 164 -2.57 -7.39 24.90
CA LEU A 164 -2.99 -7.38 26.28
C LEU A 164 -1.97 -6.58 27.09
N GLY A 165 -2.45 -5.75 28.00
CA GLY A 165 -1.57 -4.93 28.81
C GLY A 165 -2.27 -4.47 30.09
N PHE A 166 -1.49 -3.94 31.00
CA PHE A 166 -1.97 -3.28 32.21
C PHE A 166 -1.19 -1.99 32.47
N ASP A 167 -1.83 -1.08 33.12
CA ASP A 167 -1.25 0.19 33.59
C ASP A 167 -1.37 0.22 35.12
N LEU A 168 -0.28 0.45 35.82
CA LEU A 168 -0.19 0.43 37.29
C LEU A 168 0.48 1.70 37.79
N SER A 169 -0.12 2.32 38.82
CA SER A 169 0.49 3.36 39.62
C SER A 169 0.31 3.03 41.11
N ALA A 170 1.41 3.05 41.85
CA ALA A 170 1.43 2.74 43.28
C ALA A 170 2.38 3.69 44.01
N TRP A 171 2.07 3.96 45.27
CA TRP A 171 2.89 4.72 46.20
C TRP A 171 3.38 3.84 47.36
#